data_90992a4a55c87f9d29575db0216ef369
#
_entry.id   90992a4a55c87f9d29575db0216ef369
#
_cell.length_a   1.000
_cell.length_b   1.000
_cell.length_c   1.000
_cell.angle_alpha   90.00
_cell.angle_beta   90.00
_cell.angle_gamma   90.00
#
_symmetry.space_group_name_H-M   'P 1'
#
loop_
_entity.id
_entity.type
_entity.pdbx_description
1 polymer ?
#
loop_
_entity_poly.entity_id
_entity_poly.type
_entity_poly.pdbx_seq_one_letter_code
_entity_poly.pdbx_strand_id
1 'polypeptide(L)'
;KKTVRISTNYRIEDAGNNVDSEIESYLYETLKPVLTQNISLETFIDRDNHTGGSIVSSQKVGPSIADDIKTGAVWSVVLALIAIGLYILIRFRNIAYSIGSIVALTCDTIMIIGAYSLFWGILPFSLEIDQTFIGAILTAIGYSINDKVVIFDRVREFFGLYPKRDKRQLFNDSLNTTLARTINTSLSTLIVLLCIFILGGDSIRSFAFAMILGVVIGTLSSLFIASPIAYNMMKSKKVVTTTTED
;
A
#
# COMPACT_ATOMS: atom_id res chain seq x y z
N LYS A 1 -22.46 -18.67 -2.97
CA LYS A 1 -22.91 -18.10 -4.26
C LYS A 1 -21.67 -17.80 -5.09
N LYS A 2 -21.62 -18.21 -6.37
CA LYS A 2 -20.50 -17.89 -7.29
C LYS A 2 -20.87 -16.59 -7.99
N THR A 3 -20.02 -15.58 -7.87
CA THR A 3 -20.14 -14.29 -8.58
C THR A 3 -19.16 -14.30 -9.74
N VAL A 4 -19.56 -13.82 -10.90
CA VAL A 4 -18.70 -13.67 -12.09
C VAL A 4 -18.55 -12.18 -12.35
N ARG A 5 -17.33 -11.72 -12.58
CA ARG A 5 -17.04 -10.34 -12.99
C ARG A 5 -16.84 -10.34 -14.51
N ILE A 6 -17.56 -9.47 -15.20
CA ILE A 6 -17.42 -9.25 -16.63
C ILE A 6 -16.91 -7.83 -16.81
N SER A 7 -15.75 -7.67 -17.43
CA SER A 7 -15.18 -6.37 -17.78
C SER A 7 -15.22 -6.20 -19.30
N THR A 8 -15.71 -5.07 -19.76
CA THR A 8 -15.81 -4.75 -21.19
C THR A 8 -15.41 -3.30 -21.42
N ASN A 9 -14.80 -3.01 -22.56
CA ASN A 9 -14.52 -1.66 -23.05
C ASN A 9 -15.51 -1.21 -24.14
N TYR A 10 -16.63 -1.92 -24.30
CA TYR A 10 -17.64 -1.60 -25.31
C TYR A 10 -18.21 -0.21 -25.07
N ARG A 11 -18.09 0.66 -26.08
CA ARG A 11 -18.58 2.07 -26.09
C ARG A 11 -18.20 2.87 -24.82
N ILE A 12 -17.01 2.64 -24.27
CA ILE A 12 -16.53 3.26 -23.03
C ILE A 12 -16.38 4.79 -23.18
N GLU A 13 -16.17 5.27 -24.40
CA GLU A 13 -16.01 6.70 -24.71
C GLU A 13 -17.35 7.45 -24.83
N ASP A 14 -18.46 6.72 -24.98
CA ASP A 14 -19.78 7.33 -25.11
C ASP A 14 -20.34 7.73 -23.74
N ALA A 15 -20.54 9.02 -23.54
CA ALA A 15 -21.14 9.59 -22.31
C ALA A 15 -22.67 9.54 -22.29
N GLY A 16 -23.33 8.86 -23.25
CA GLY A 16 -24.78 8.79 -23.37
C GLY A 16 -25.43 8.00 -22.22
N ASN A 17 -26.54 8.51 -21.70
CA ASN A 17 -27.31 7.87 -20.62
C ASN A 17 -27.90 6.50 -21.01
N ASN A 18 -27.94 6.14 -22.30
CA ASN A 18 -28.54 4.91 -22.80
C ASN A 18 -27.57 3.76 -22.96
N VAL A 19 -26.26 4.01 -22.83
CA VAL A 19 -25.22 2.98 -23.05
C VAL A 19 -25.30 1.87 -22.00
N ASP A 20 -25.61 2.22 -20.75
CA ASP A 20 -25.69 1.25 -19.67
C ASP A 20 -26.87 0.28 -19.88
N SER A 21 -28.02 0.78 -20.31
CA SER A 21 -29.19 -0.05 -20.60
C SER A 21 -28.99 -0.92 -21.83
N GLU A 22 -28.24 -0.46 -22.83
CA GLU A 22 -27.86 -1.28 -24.00
C GLU A 22 -26.93 -2.43 -23.59
N ILE A 23 -25.91 -2.14 -22.76
CA ILE A 23 -24.97 -3.15 -22.28
C ILE A 23 -25.69 -4.19 -21.43
N GLU A 24 -26.58 -3.77 -20.52
CA GLU A 24 -27.36 -4.67 -19.68
C GLU A 24 -28.27 -5.58 -20.51
N SER A 25 -28.90 -5.05 -21.55
CA SER A 25 -29.72 -5.83 -22.50
C SER A 25 -28.88 -6.83 -23.30
N TYR A 26 -27.72 -6.40 -23.78
CA TYR A 26 -26.79 -7.24 -24.54
C TYR A 26 -26.22 -8.38 -23.68
N LEU A 27 -25.88 -8.09 -22.43
CA LEU A 27 -25.45 -9.08 -21.45
C LEU A 27 -26.54 -10.09 -21.17
N TYR A 28 -27.77 -9.64 -21.01
CA TYR A 28 -28.91 -10.52 -20.78
C TYR A 28 -29.12 -11.48 -21.96
N GLU A 29 -29.13 -10.99 -23.22
CA GLU A 29 -29.29 -11.86 -24.39
C GLU A 29 -28.16 -12.88 -24.52
N THR A 30 -26.91 -12.44 -24.27
CA THR A 30 -25.74 -13.32 -24.38
C THR A 30 -25.69 -14.36 -23.27
N LEU A 31 -26.12 -14.02 -22.06
CA LEU A 31 -26.07 -14.92 -20.91
C LEU A 31 -27.33 -15.79 -20.76
N LYS A 32 -28.43 -15.44 -21.44
CA LYS A 32 -29.70 -16.19 -21.43
C LYS A 32 -29.56 -17.70 -21.60
N PRO A 33 -28.71 -18.24 -22.52
CA PRO A 33 -28.53 -19.68 -22.68
C PRO A 33 -27.79 -20.36 -21.50
N VAL A 34 -27.08 -19.59 -20.67
CA VAL A 34 -26.29 -20.08 -19.53
C VAL A 34 -27.00 -19.88 -18.21
N LEU A 35 -28.03 -19.02 -18.17
CA LEU A 35 -28.84 -18.78 -16.98
C LEU A 35 -29.73 -19.99 -16.73
N THR A 36 -29.58 -20.60 -15.57
CA THR A 36 -30.26 -21.86 -15.17
C THR A 36 -31.77 -21.70 -14.96
N GLN A 37 -32.30 -20.48 -14.93
CA GLN A 37 -33.70 -20.13 -14.78
C GLN A 37 -34.13 -19.11 -15.85
N ASN A 38 -35.37 -19.21 -16.34
CA ASN A 38 -35.95 -18.19 -17.22
C ASN A 38 -36.25 -16.91 -16.42
N ILE A 39 -35.22 -16.10 -16.23
CA ILE A 39 -35.27 -14.81 -15.52
C ILE A 39 -35.71 -13.74 -16.53
N SER A 40 -36.62 -12.85 -16.16
CA SER A 40 -36.98 -11.72 -17.01
C SER A 40 -35.86 -10.66 -17.04
N LEU A 41 -35.82 -9.81 -18.07
CA LEU A 41 -34.85 -8.71 -18.16
C LEU A 41 -34.94 -7.79 -16.91
N GLU A 42 -36.14 -7.49 -16.44
CA GLU A 42 -36.36 -6.68 -15.24
C GLU A 42 -35.74 -7.31 -13.99
N THR A 43 -35.90 -8.61 -13.82
CA THR A 43 -35.31 -9.35 -12.69
C THR A 43 -33.78 -9.47 -12.80
N PHE A 44 -33.26 -9.49 -14.03
CA PHE A 44 -31.80 -9.52 -14.30
C PHE A 44 -31.14 -8.20 -13.96
N ILE A 45 -31.79 -7.08 -14.25
CA ILE A 45 -31.29 -5.70 -13.99
C ILE A 45 -31.51 -5.29 -12.53
N ASP A 46 -32.50 -5.90 -11.84
CA ASP A 46 -32.82 -5.58 -10.45
C ASP A 46 -31.68 -5.97 -9.52
N ARG A 47 -30.95 -4.94 -9.04
CA ARG A 47 -29.78 -5.08 -8.17
C ARG A 47 -30.13 -5.53 -6.74
N ASP A 48 -31.39 -5.35 -6.32
CA ASP A 48 -31.87 -5.75 -5.00
C ASP A 48 -32.33 -7.23 -4.97
N ASN A 49 -32.46 -7.82 -6.15
CA ASN A 49 -32.93 -9.20 -6.28
C ASN A 49 -31.77 -10.20 -6.28
N HIS A 50 -31.51 -10.81 -5.14
CA HIS A 50 -30.42 -11.76 -4.94
C HIS A 50 -30.78 -13.23 -5.24
N THR A 51 -31.78 -13.50 -6.06
CA THR A 51 -32.28 -14.86 -6.36
C THR A 51 -31.35 -15.69 -7.28
N GLY A 52 -30.28 -15.10 -7.80
CA GLY A 52 -29.29 -15.74 -8.67
C GLY A 52 -29.50 -15.42 -10.15
N GLY A 53 -28.42 -15.05 -10.82
CA GLY A 53 -28.44 -14.63 -12.23
C GLY A 53 -28.80 -13.16 -12.44
N SER A 54 -28.80 -12.32 -11.39
CA SER A 54 -28.99 -10.87 -11.48
C SER A 54 -27.67 -10.11 -11.42
N ILE A 55 -27.66 -8.88 -11.94
CA ILE A 55 -26.52 -7.96 -11.83
C ILE A 55 -26.43 -7.49 -10.37
N VAL A 56 -25.33 -7.84 -9.71
CA VAL A 56 -25.10 -7.46 -8.31
C VAL A 56 -24.57 -6.04 -8.20
N SER A 57 -23.68 -5.65 -9.13
CA SER A 57 -23.15 -4.27 -9.21
C SER A 57 -22.67 -3.99 -10.63
N SER A 58 -22.81 -2.74 -11.07
CA SER A 58 -22.27 -2.23 -12.31
C SER A 58 -21.48 -0.98 -12.03
N GLN A 59 -20.25 -0.90 -12.53
CA GLN A 59 -19.41 0.29 -12.45
C GLN A 59 -18.90 0.65 -13.84
N LYS A 60 -19.12 1.89 -14.25
CA LYS A 60 -18.55 2.45 -15.47
C LYS A 60 -17.45 3.44 -15.10
N VAL A 61 -16.26 3.21 -15.60
CA VAL A 61 -15.12 4.13 -15.46
C VAL A 61 -14.74 4.60 -16.85
N GLY A 62 -15.10 5.83 -17.20
CA GLY A 62 -14.70 6.45 -18.47
C GLY A 62 -13.19 6.67 -18.55
N PRO A 63 -12.60 6.79 -19.76
CA PRO A 63 -11.16 7.03 -19.95
C PRO A 63 -10.65 8.28 -19.23
N SER A 64 -11.42 9.37 -19.26
CA SER A 64 -11.07 10.61 -18.55
C SER A 64 -10.98 10.41 -17.03
N ILE A 65 -11.94 9.68 -16.45
CA ILE A 65 -11.94 9.37 -15.02
C ILE A 65 -10.76 8.47 -14.67
N ALA A 66 -10.42 7.51 -15.52
CA ALA A 66 -9.27 6.64 -15.31
C ALA A 66 -7.94 7.42 -15.32
N ASP A 67 -7.80 8.39 -16.21
CA ASP A 67 -6.61 9.24 -16.27
C ASP A 67 -6.54 10.21 -15.09
N ASP A 68 -7.65 10.76 -14.65
CA ASP A 68 -7.72 11.57 -13.43
C ASP A 68 -7.33 10.78 -12.18
N ILE A 69 -7.80 9.52 -12.07
CA ILE A 69 -7.43 8.61 -10.98
C ILE A 69 -5.93 8.34 -10.98
N LYS A 70 -5.33 8.02 -12.15
CA LYS A 70 -3.89 7.78 -12.27
C LYS A 70 -3.07 9.00 -11.90
N THR A 71 -3.42 10.16 -12.44
CA THR A 71 -2.73 11.42 -12.18
C THR A 71 -2.86 11.80 -10.71
N GLY A 72 -4.07 11.70 -10.15
CA GLY A 72 -4.33 11.92 -8.74
C GLY A 72 -3.56 10.97 -7.83
N ALA A 73 -3.42 9.69 -8.21
CA ALA A 73 -2.64 8.70 -7.47
C ALA A 73 -1.16 9.09 -7.37
N VAL A 74 -0.54 9.43 -8.51
CA VAL A 74 0.88 9.82 -8.55
C VAL A 74 1.11 11.07 -7.69
N TRP A 75 0.30 12.10 -7.86
CA TRP A 75 0.43 13.32 -7.07
C TRP A 75 0.19 13.10 -5.58
N SER A 76 -0.78 12.25 -5.21
CA SER A 76 -1.04 11.91 -3.80
C SER A 76 0.15 11.22 -3.15
N VAL A 77 0.78 10.27 -3.83
CA VAL A 77 1.98 9.59 -3.33
C VAL A 77 3.15 10.57 -3.22
N VAL A 78 3.40 11.38 -4.25
CA VAL A 78 4.49 12.38 -4.24
C VAL A 78 4.30 13.37 -3.10
N LEU A 79 3.11 13.94 -2.94
CA LEU A 79 2.79 14.87 -1.86
C LEU A 79 2.93 14.22 -0.48
N ALA A 80 2.48 12.96 -0.33
CA ALA A 80 2.65 12.21 0.91
C ALA A 80 4.14 12.03 1.26
N LEU A 81 4.97 11.63 0.30
CA LEU A 81 6.41 11.48 0.51
C LEU A 81 7.10 12.79 0.89
N ILE A 82 6.74 13.89 0.23
CA ILE A 82 7.26 15.23 0.57
C ILE A 82 6.83 15.63 1.98
N ALA A 83 5.54 15.50 2.31
CA ALA A 83 5.02 15.86 3.62
C ALA A 83 5.68 15.04 4.75
N ILE A 84 5.83 13.73 4.54
CA ILE A 84 6.51 12.83 5.48
C ILE A 84 7.99 13.18 5.60
N GLY A 85 8.66 13.45 4.49
CA GLY A 85 10.07 13.86 4.50
C GLY A 85 10.30 15.14 5.28
N LEU A 86 9.42 16.14 5.11
CA LEU A 86 9.44 17.39 5.87
C LEU A 86 9.13 17.14 7.35
N TYR A 87 8.13 16.32 7.67
CA TYR A 87 7.82 15.94 9.04
C TYR A 87 9.03 15.34 9.74
N ILE A 88 9.72 14.39 9.12
CA ILE A 88 10.92 13.76 9.69
C ILE A 88 12.06 14.77 9.83
N LEU A 89 12.24 15.64 8.85
CA LEU A 89 13.26 16.68 8.90
C LEU A 89 13.04 17.63 10.10
N ILE A 90 11.81 18.07 10.32
CA ILE A 90 11.44 18.93 11.44
C ILE A 90 11.59 18.18 12.77
N ARG A 91 11.10 16.92 12.83
CA ARG A 91 11.07 16.09 14.04
C ARG A 91 12.48 15.74 14.56
N PHE A 92 13.37 15.38 13.65
CA PHE A 92 14.72 14.90 13.98
C PHE A 92 15.82 15.93 13.73
N ARG A 93 15.53 17.00 12.99
CA ARG A 93 16.51 18.05 12.63
C ARG A 93 17.77 17.46 11.98
N ASN A 94 17.64 16.37 11.26
CA ASN A 94 18.75 15.68 10.58
C ASN A 94 18.31 15.17 9.22
N ILE A 95 18.95 15.67 8.18
CA ILE A 95 18.65 15.36 6.78
C ILE A 95 18.85 13.86 6.49
N ALA A 96 19.79 13.18 7.16
CA ALA A 96 20.06 11.78 6.93
C ALA A 96 18.85 10.88 7.21
N TYR A 97 18.08 11.17 8.27
CA TYR A 97 16.86 10.44 8.60
C TYR A 97 15.75 10.72 7.59
N SER A 98 15.60 11.95 7.14
CA SER A 98 14.60 12.34 6.14
C SER A 98 14.86 11.63 4.82
N ILE A 99 16.07 11.71 4.28
CA ILE A 99 16.43 11.05 3.02
C ILE A 99 16.31 9.53 3.13
N GLY A 100 16.82 8.92 4.22
CA GLY A 100 16.70 7.49 4.46
C GLY A 100 15.24 7.01 4.46
N SER A 101 14.34 7.80 5.07
CA SER A 101 12.90 7.50 5.09
C SER A 101 12.27 7.65 3.71
N ILE A 102 12.52 8.74 2.99
CA ILE A 102 11.94 8.98 1.66
C ILE A 102 12.34 7.89 0.69
N VAL A 103 13.63 7.54 0.65
CA VAL A 103 14.12 6.47 -0.24
C VAL A 103 13.47 5.13 0.11
N ALA A 104 13.40 4.79 1.40
CA ALA A 104 12.78 3.55 1.83
C ALA A 104 11.28 3.50 1.47
N LEU A 105 10.52 4.58 1.73
CA LEU A 105 9.09 4.65 1.38
C LEU A 105 8.85 4.60 -0.13
N THR A 106 9.72 5.21 -0.91
CA THR A 106 9.66 5.10 -2.38
C THR A 106 9.90 3.66 -2.83
N CYS A 107 10.89 2.97 -2.26
CA CYS A 107 11.10 1.55 -2.53
C CYS A 107 9.89 0.70 -2.11
N ASP A 108 9.30 0.96 -0.93
CA ASP A 108 8.10 0.26 -0.45
C ASP A 108 6.96 0.39 -1.48
N THR A 109 6.71 1.60 -1.95
CA THR A 109 5.67 1.88 -2.95
C THR A 109 5.92 1.13 -4.26
N ILE A 110 7.15 1.19 -4.79
CA ILE A 110 7.53 0.50 -6.03
C ILE A 110 7.38 -1.02 -5.87
N MET A 111 7.76 -1.57 -4.72
CA MET A 111 7.64 -3.01 -4.46
C MET A 111 6.18 -3.46 -4.37
N ILE A 112 5.28 -2.66 -3.77
CA ILE A 112 3.85 -2.98 -3.72
C ILE A 112 3.24 -2.95 -5.12
N ILE A 113 3.52 -1.92 -5.93
CA ILE A 113 3.06 -1.82 -7.32
C ILE A 113 3.61 -2.96 -8.17
N GLY A 114 4.91 -3.27 -7.99
CA GLY A 114 5.56 -4.39 -8.67
C GLY A 114 4.93 -5.74 -8.33
N ALA A 115 4.57 -5.96 -7.06
CA ALA A 115 3.86 -7.17 -6.64
C ALA A 115 2.46 -7.27 -7.27
N TYR A 116 1.70 -6.16 -7.33
CA TYR A 116 0.41 -6.13 -8.03
C TYR A 116 0.54 -6.49 -9.50
N SER A 117 1.53 -5.94 -10.19
CA SER A 117 1.82 -6.26 -11.59
C SER A 117 2.24 -7.72 -11.79
N LEU A 118 3.07 -8.25 -10.88
CA LEU A 118 3.57 -9.63 -10.97
C LEU A 118 2.46 -10.67 -10.75
N PHE A 119 1.57 -10.41 -9.80
CA PHE A 119 0.48 -11.33 -9.46
C PHE A 119 -0.80 -11.10 -10.26
N TRP A 120 -0.81 -10.12 -11.17
CA TRP A 120 -1.93 -9.87 -12.07
C TRP A 120 -2.32 -11.13 -12.85
N GLY A 121 -3.59 -11.51 -12.79
CA GLY A 121 -4.12 -12.68 -13.47
C GLY A 121 -3.76 -14.04 -12.85
N ILE A 122 -2.90 -14.08 -11.81
CA ILE A 122 -2.54 -15.32 -11.11
C ILE A 122 -3.47 -15.54 -9.91
N LEU A 123 -3.82 -14.48 -9.20
CA LEU A 123 -4.66 -14.55 -8.00
C LEU A 123 -6.15 -14.56 -8.35
N PRO A 124 -6.99 -15.25 -7.57
CA PRO A 124 -8.42 -15.42 -7.86
C PRO A 124 -9.27 -14.18 -7.50
N PHE A 125 -8.67 -13.02 -7.30
CA PHE A 125 -9.32 -11.74 -7.03
C PHE A 125 -8.68 -10.63 -7.87
N SER A 126 -9.40 -9.50 -8.04
CA SER A 126 -8.93 -8.39 -8.86
C SER A 126 -7.78 -7.65 -8.19
N LEU A 127 -6.71 -7.42 -8.94
CA LEU A 127 -5.57 -6.56 -8.58
C LEU A 127 -5.59 -5.27 -9.43
N GLU A 128 -6.76 -4.69 -9.64
CA GLU A 128 -6.90 -3.42 -10.35
C GLU A 128 -6.36 -2.26 -9.52
N ILE A 129 -5.72 -1.30 -10.21
CA ILE A 129 -5.26 -0.05 -9.60
C ILE A 129 -6.42 0.92 -9.60
N ASP A 130 -7.28 0.78 -8.61
CA ASP A 130 -8.45 1.60 -8.37
C ASP A 130 -8.23 2.59 -7.19
N GLN A 131 -9.27 3.34 -6.82
CA GLN A 131 -9.21 4.26 -5.68
C GLN A 131 -8.93 3.53 -4.36
N THR A 132 -9.39 2.29 -4.22
CA THR A 132 -9.17 1.46 -3.04
C THR A 132 -7.70 1.09 -2.90
N PHE A 133 -7.05 0.74 -4.02
CA PHE A 133 -5.61 0.48 -4.07
C PHE A 133 -4.78 1.73 -3.71
N ILE A 134 -5.17 2.91 -4.23
CA ILE A 134 -4.50 4.17 -3.88
C ILE A 134 -4.60 4.43 -2.37
N GLY A 135 -5.79 4.26 -1.80
CA GLY A 135 -6.00 4.35 -0.35
C GLY A 135 -5.14 3.37 0.43
N ALA A 136 -4.99 2.13 -0.06
CA ALA A 136 -4.15 1.11 0.55
C ALA A 136 -2.66 1.51 0.54
N ILE A 137 -2.13 1.98 -0.60
CA ILE A 137 -0.73 2.46 -0.69
C ILE A 137 -0.47 3.62 0.27
N LEU A 138 -1.33 4.63 0.29
CA LEU A 138 -1.16 5.78 1.19
C LEU A 138 -1.21 5.35 2.67
N THR A 139 -2.10 4.41 3.00
CA THR A 139 -2.18 3.84 4.34
C THR A 139 -0.93 3.02 4.68
N ALA A 140 -0.43 2.22 3.74
CA ALA A 140 0.79 1.44 3.91
C ALA A 140 2.03 2.34 4.12
N ILE A 141 2.14 3.45 3.36
CA ILE A 141 3.17 4.48 3.56
C ILE A 141 3.08 5.06 4.98
N GLY A 142 1.87 5.43 5.43
CA GLY A 142 1.62 5.93 6.77
C GLY A 142 1.96 4.92 7.87
N TYR A 143 1.71 3.63 7.63
CA TYR A 143 2.11 2.56 8.56
C TYR A 143 3.62 2.37 8.58
N SER A 144 4.26 2.30 7.42
CA SER A 144 5.69 2.06 7.26
C SER A 144 6.55 3.15 7.91
N ILE A 145 6.09 4.41 7.91
CA ILE A 145 6.83 5.49 8.54
C ILE A 145 6.90 5.36 10.07
N ASN A 146 5.90 4.74 10.69
CA ASN A 146 5.88 4.56 12.14
C ASN A 146 7.09 3.77 12.64
N ASP A 147 7.45 2.68 11.98
CA ASP A 147 8.62 1.87 12.32
C ASP A 147 9.92 2.65 12.14
N LYS A 148 10.04 3.40 11.05
CA LYS A 148 11.21 4.26 10.77
C LYS A 148 11.41 5.32 11.86
N VAL A 149 10.32 5.97 12.29
CA VAL A 149 10.35 6.97 13.37
C VAL A 149 10.80 6.34 14.69
N VAL A 150 10.29 5.17 15.05
CA VAL A 150 10.69 4.45 16.28
C VAL A 150 12.18 4.12 16.28
N ILE A 151 12.69 3.61 15.17
CA ILE A 151 14.12 3.28 15.03
C ILE A 151 14.96 4.55 15.14
N PHE A 152 14.63 5.62 14.43
CA PHE A 152 15.41 6.85 14.43
C PHE A 152 15.34 7.59 15.76
N ASP A 153 14.23 7.52 16.47
CA ASP A 153 14.10 8.06 17.83
C ASP A 153 15.06 7.32 18.78
N ARG A 154 15.13 6.00 18.67
CA ARG A 154 16.07 5.19 19.46
C ARG A 154 17.52 5.45 19.09
N VAL A 155 17.84 5.57 17.82
CA VAL A 155 19.18 5.96 17.36
C VAL A 155 19.57 7.33 17.94
N ARG A 156 18.68 8.30 17.87
CA ARG A 156 18.91 9.64 18.42
C ARG A 156 19.15 9.61 19.94
N GLU A 157 18.34 8.84 20.66
CA GLU A 157 18.48 8.64 22.10
C GLU A 157 19.86 8.06 22.46
N PHE A 158 20.31 7.02 21.75
CA PHE A 158 21.60 6.37 22.00
C PHE A 158 22.78 7.29 21.66
N PHE A 159 22.67 8.14 20.67
CA PHE A 159 23.69 9.17 20.40
C PHE A 159 23.78 10.20 21.53
N GLY A 160 22.67 10.47 22.24
CA GLY A 160 22.65 11.33 23.42
C GLY A 160 23.24 10.65 24.67
N LEU A 161 22.87 9.39 24.90
CA LEU A 161 23.31 8.64 26.08
C LEU A 161 24.77 8.18 26.00
N TYR A 162 25.26 7.84 24.81
CA TYR A 162 26.60 7.26 24.61
C TYR A 162 27.42 8.05 23.56
N PRO A 163 27.77 9.31 23.83
CA PRO A 163 28.40 10.19 22.84
C PRO A 163 29.81 9.77 22.40
N LYS A 164 30.47 8.91 23.21
CA LYS A 164 31.83 8.39 22.94
C LYS A 164 31.83 7.01 22.23
N ARG A 165 30.67 6.38 22.07
CA ARG A 165 30.55 5.08 21.44
C ARG A 165 30.68 5.18 19.92
N ASP A 166 31.19 4.11 19.29
CA ASP A 166 31.25 4.03 17.83
C ASP A 166 29.86 4.08 17.19
N LYS A 167 29.75 4.81 16.11
CA LYS A 167 28.52 5.03 15.35
C LYS A 167 27.87 3.70 14.95
N ARG A 168 28.66 2.72 14.49
CA ARG A 168 28.19 1.41 14.05
C ARG A 168 27.54 0.65 15.20
N GLN A 169 28.17 0.68 16.39
CA GLN A 169 27.61 0.03 17.58
C GLN A 169 26.31 0.70 18.00
N LEU A 170 26.24 2.06 18.00
CA LEU A 170 25.02 2.78 18.35
C LEU A 170 23.85 2.42 17.46
N PHE A 171 24.07 2.36 16.15
CA PHE A 171 23.01 1.94 15.22
C PHE A 171 22.58 0.50 15.46
N ASN A 172 23.53 -0.42 15.60
CA ASN A 172 23.25 -1.84 15.83
C ASN A 172 22.47 -2.07 17.15
N ASP A 173 22.91 -1.44 18.23
CA ASP A 173 22.23 -1.54 19.53
C ASP A 173 20.83 -0.92 19.49
N SER A 174 20.64 0.20 18.76
CA SER A 174 19.35 0.84 18.57
C SER A 174 18.38 -0.06 17.79
N LEU A 175 18.85 -0.68 16.71
CA LEU A 175 18.05 -1.62 15.91
C LEU A 175 17.65 -2.84 16.72
N ASN A 176 18.60 -3.45 17.45
CA ASN A 176 18.33 -4.64 18.26
C ASN A 176 17.33 -4.35 19.39
N THR A 177 17.41 -3.19 20.04
CA THR A 177 16.48 -2.83 21.12
C THR A 177 15.06 -2.52 20.62
N THR A 178 14.89 -2.09 19.36
CA THR A 178 13.58 -1.80 18.76
C THR A 178 12.99 -2.99 18.03
N LEU A 179 13.80 -4.00 17.68
CA LEU A 179 13.41 -5.11 16.81
C LEU A 179 12.18 -5.88 17.33
N ALA A 180 12.17 -6.24 18.61
CA ALA A 180 11.06 -6.98 19.21
C ALA A 180 9.74 -6.17 19.16
N ARG A 181 9.80 -4.86 19.40
CA ARG A 181 8.63 -3.97 19.30
C ARG A 181 8.13 -3.89 17.86
N THR A 182 9.02 -3.68 16.92
CA THR A 182 8.67 -3.55 15.49
C THR A 182 8.03 -4.85 14.97
N ILE A 183 8.62 -6.02 15.30
CA ILE A 183 8.03 -7.31 14.93
C ILE A 183 6.66 -7.53 15.57
N ASN A 184 6.50 -7.23 16.86
CA ASN A 184 5.22 -7.43 17.54
C ASN A 184 4.11 -6.55 16.98
N THR A 185 4.39 -5.27 16.67
CA THR A 185 3.42 -4.36 16.07
C THR A 185 3.03 -4.81 14.66
N SER A 186 4.00 -5.18 13.84
CA SER A 186 3.75 -5.67 12.48
C SER A 186 3.00 -6.99 12.49
N LEU A 187 3.36 -7.93 13.36
CA LEU A 187 2.69 -9.23 13.48
C LEU A 187 1.23 -9.07 13.93
N SER A 188 0.96 -8.21 14.91
CA SER A 188 -0.41 -7.93 15.37
C SER A 188 -1.27 -7.39 14.25
N THR A 189 -0.75 -6.45 13.46
CA THR A 189 -1.44 -5.88 12.31
C THR A 189 -1.65 -6.91 11.20
N LEU A 190 -0.63 -7.74 10.92
CA LEU A 190 -0.72 -8.80 9.92
C LEU A 190 -1.80 -9.83 10.26
N ILE A 191 -1.96 -10.21 11.52
CA ILE A 191 -3.03 -11.14 11.94
C ILE A 191 -4.41 -10.57 11.59
N VAL A 192 -4.67 -9.29 11.90
CA VAL A 192 -5.93 -8.63 11.56
C VAL A 192 -6.14 -8.57 10.04
N LEU A 193 -5.10 -8.17 9.30
CA LEU A 193 -5.17 -8.08 7.84
C LEU A 193 -5.37 -9.45 7.18
N LEU A 194 -4.78 -10.51 7.71
CA LEU A 194 -5.01 -11.88 7.24
C LEU A 194 -6.45 -12.33 7.49
N CYS A 195 -7.05 -11.99 8.63
CA CYS A 195 -8.47 -12.26 8.87
C CYS A 195 -9.34 -11.54 7.82
N ILE A 196 -9.07 -10.26 7.55
CA ILE A 196 -9.79 -9.49 6.52
C ILE A 196 -9.56 -10.10 5.14
N PHE A 197 -8.34 -10.52 4.82
CA PHE A 197 -8.00 -11.13 3.53
C PHE A 197 -8.73 -12.46 3.29
N ILE A 198 -8.87 -13.29 4.32
CA ILE A 198 -9.52 -14.61 4.22
C ILE A 198 -11.05 -14.47 4.20
N LEU A 199 -11.61 -13.61 5.08
CA LEU A 199 -13.04 -13.50 5.30
C LEU A 199 -13.69 -12.40 4.46
N GLY A 200 -12.92 -11.46 3.93
CA GLY A 200 -13.42 -10.32 3.16
C GLY A 200 -13.90 -10.69 1.76
N GLY A 201 -14.78 -9.86 1.20
CA GLY A 201 -15.18 -9.90 -0.21
C GLY A 201 -14.05 -9.42 -1.14
N ASP A 202 -14.21 -9.59 -2.46
CA ASP A 202 -13.14 -9.38 -3.44
C ASP A 202 -12.51 -7.98 -3.42
N SER A 203 -13.30 -6.92 -3.26
CA SER A 203 -12.77 -5.55 -3.17
C SER A 203 -11.94 -5.31 -1.91
N ILE A 204 -12.40 -5.82 -0.76
CA ILE A 204 -11.68 -5.70 0.52
C ILE A 204 -10.45 -6.61 0.53
N ARG A 205 -10.52 -7.75 -0.15
CA ARG A 205 -9.39 -8.69 -0.27
C ARG A 205 -8.21 -8.08 -1.01
N SER A 206 -8.45 -7.35 -2.10
CA SER A 206 -7.41 -6.59 -2.82
C SER A 206 -6.75 -5.54 -1.91
N PHE A 207 -7.55 -4.75 -1.20
CA PHE A 207 -7.05 -3.79 -0.21
C PHE A 207 -6.20 -4.46 0.88
N ALA A 208 -6.70 -5.54 1.48
CA ALA A 208 -5.97 -6.27 2.52
C ALA A 208 -4.65 -6.85 2.01
N PHE A 209 -4.61 -7.33 0.77
CA PHE A 209 -3.38 -7.81 0.11
C PHE A 209 -2.34 -6.69 -0.02
N ALA A 210 -2.73 -5.50 -0.51
CA ALA A 210 -1.82 -4.35 -0.58
C ALA A 210 -1.29 -3.97 0.81
N MET A 211 -2.15 -3.96 1.82
CA MET A 211 -1.77 -3.64 3.19
C MET A 211 -0.83 -4.69 3.80
N ILE A 212 -1.07 -5.99 3.56
CA ILE A 212 -0.17 -7.07 4.00
C ILE A 212 1.23 -6.87 3.41
N LEU A 213 1.31 -6.63 2.09
CA LEU A 213 2.56 -6.33 1.43
C LEU A 213 3.21 -5.08 2.02
N GLY A 214 2.45 -4.01 2.23
CA GLY A 214 2.92 -2.76 2.79
C GLY A 214 3.49 -2.90 4.20
N VAL A 215 2.85 -3.68 5.06
CA VAL A 215 3.34 -3.94 6.42
C VAL A 215 4.62 -4.77 6.39
N VAL A 216 4.66 -5.87 5.62
CA VAL A 216 5.85 -6.73 5.53
C VAL A 216 7.03 -5.98 4.92
N ILE A 217 6.83 -5.36 3.75
CA ILE A 217 7.88 -4.63 3.04
C ILE A 217 8.33 -3.43 3.88
N GLY A 218 7.40 -2.66 4.45
CA GLY A 218 7.68 -1.48 5.26
C GLY A 218 8.50 -1.78 6.52
N THR A 219 8.21 -2.91 7.19
CA THR A 219 8.99 -3.37 8.33
C THR A 219 10.41 -3.76 7.92
N LEU A 220 10.57 -4.51 6.84
CA LEU A 220 11.88 -4.89 6.33
C LEU A 220 12.67 -3.67 5.84
N SER A 221 12.03 -2.75 5.12
CA SER A 221 12.68 -1.56 4.59
C SER A 221 13.16 -0.60 5.68
N SER A 222 12.47 -0.55 6.81
CA SER A 222 12.90 0.27 7.96
C SER A 222 14.24 -0.19 8.53
N LEU A 223 14.47 -1.50 8.55
CA LEU A 223 15.70 -2.12 9.03
C LEU A 223 16.81 -2.12 7.96
N PHE A 224 16.48 -2.54 6.74
CA PHE A 224 17.46 -2.84 5.70
C PHE A 224 17.69 -1.73 4.68
N ILE A 225 16.81 -0.73 4.58
CA ILE A 225 16.94 0.36 3.63
C ILE A 225 17.10 1.70 4.37
N ALA A 226 16.12 2.09 5.19
CA ALA A 226 16.12 3.40 5.84
C ALA A 226 17.31 3.56 6.80
N SER A 227 17.56 2.57 7.66
CA SER A 227 18.61 2.62 8.66
C SER A 227 20.03 2.63 8.07
N PRO A 228 20.40 1.78 7.09
CA PRO A 228 21.70 1.84 6.44
C PRO A 228 21.93 3.14 5.67
N ILE A 229 20.93 3.67 4.98
CA ILE A 229 21.05 4.95 4.28
C ILE A 229 21.30 6.08 5.28
N ALA A 230 20.51 6.15 6.35
CA ALA A 230 20.72 7.14 7.40
C ALA A 230 22.11 7.01 8.05
N TYR A 231 22.54 5.77 8.32
CA TYR A 231 23.88 5.50 8.82
C TYR A 231 24.98 6.02 7.90
N ASN A 232 24.91 5.76 6.59
CA ASN A 232 25.92 6.19 5.63
C ASN A 232 25.95 7.70 5.46
N MET A 233 24.80 8.36 5.51
CA MET A 233 24.71 9.82 5.32
C MET A 233 25.10 10.62 6.56
N MET A 234 25.03 10.04 7.75
CA MET A 234 25.47 10.70 8.98
C MET A 234 27.00 10.78 9.01
N LYS A 235 27.55 12.01 9.10
CA LYS A 235 29.00 12.21 9.26
C LYS A 235 29.48 11.50 10.52
N SER A 236 30.54 10.67 10.38
CA SER A 236 31.24 10.08 11.54
C SER A 236 31.83 11.21 12.39
N LYS A 237 31.42 11.30 13.66
CA LYS A 237 32.21 12.10 14.60
C LYS A 237 33.56 11.37 14.77
N LYS A 238 34.65 11.98 14.33
CA LYS A 238 35.99 11.50 14.66
C LYS A 238 36.09 11.47 16.17
N VAL A 239 36.26 10.28 16.74
CA VAL A 239 36.67 10.12 18.14
C VAL A 239 38.06 10.71 18.20
N VAL A 240 38.21 11.87 18.85
CA VAL A 240 39.52 12.41 19.19
C VAL A 240 40.06 11.49 20.29
N THR A 241 40.86 10.52 19.89
CA THR A 241 41.75 9.80 20.78
C THR A 241 42.78 10.82 21.27
N THR A 242 42.51 11.41 22.41
CA THR A 242 43.57 12.02 23.22
C THR A 242 44.43 10.84 23.71
N THR A 243 45.47 10.54 23.00
CA THR A 243 46.65 9.84 23.56
C THR A 243 47.20 10.76 24.64
N THR A 244 46.88 10.49 25.87
CA THR A 244 47.72 10.89 26.99
C THR A 244 48.97 10.06 26.92
N GLU A 245 50.01 10.64 26.32
CA GLU A 245 51.39 10.24 26.56
C GLU A 245 51.73 10.74 28.01
N ASP A 246 51.93 9.79 28.89
CA ASP A 246 52.75 9.93 30.14
C ASP A 246 53.87 8.93 30.07
#